data_f703930079bea5a59c8c6767b0759509
#
_entry.id   f703930079bea5a59c8c6767b0759509
#
_cell.length_a   1.000
_cell.length_b   1.000
_cell.length_c   1.000
_cell.angle_alpha   90.00
_cell.angle_beta   90.00
_cell.angle_gamma   90.00
#
_symmetry.space_group_name_H-M   'P 1'
#
loop_
_entity.id
_entity.type
_entity.pdbx_description
1 polymer ?
#
loop_
_entity_poly.entity_id
_entity_poly.type
_entity_poly.pdbx_seq_one_letter_code
_entity_poly.pdbx_strand_id
1 'polypeptide(L)'
;MYTSVVASSITIGFGGSVGAEAPIVYTGAAIGSNIGSAFRLDTRVLMLLVGCGASASIAGIFKAPIAGLLFTLEILMMDLTTTSVMPLLISSATAATVAYIFTGPTAQFSFVQTEPFIAERIPYVLILGIFCGFVSLYFTRVMNWLEGKFRKLGNPWKKFGLGSIILSLSIFLLPPLYGEGYESITRLLSGHPDVITDGSIFYPWRDNFWVVFMTLALIVLLKVFATSATNGGGGVGGTFAPSLYLGCMGGFLFAYTINHFEIVVPLSEKNFALMGMAGVMSAVMHAPLMALFLTAELTGGYDLFLPLMITSTVAFGTIRIFEPHSIYTMRLAKKGELLTHHKDKAVLTLLKMDSVIEKDFLIVHPEMSLGDMVKVISQSHRNIFPVTNHRNQLLGIVLLDDIRNIMFRPELYNRMFVRKFMIAPPGKIEVGMTMEKVMKIFDETNAWNLPVVENDQYVGFVSKSKIFNSYRRVLVHYSQD
;
A
#
# COMPACT_ATOMS: atom_id res chain seq x y z
N MET A 1 5.27 19.47 -6.32
CA MET A 1 6.01 19.01 -7.49
C MET A 1 7.54 19.21 -7.32
N TYR A 2 8.07 20.42 -7.36
CA TYR A 2 9.53 20.64 -7.24
C TYR A 2 10.11 20.35 -5.86
N THR A 3 9.36 20.55 -4.81
CA THR A 3 9.82 20.41 -3.41
C THR A 3 10.33 19.00 -3.08
N SER A 4 9.67 17.94 -3.61
CA SER A 4 10.08 16.56 -3.36
C SER A 4 11.42 16.23 -4.04
N VAL A 5 11.64 16.71 -5.26
CA VAL A 5 12.91 16.50 -5.99
C VAL A 5 14.06 17.22 -5.29
N VAL A 6 13.88 18.50 -4.96
CA VAL A 6 14.92 19.28 -4.26
C VAL A 6 15.26 18.68 -2.89
N ALA A 7 14.21 18.33 -2.11
CA ALA A 7 14.41 17.75 -0.78
C ALA A 7 15.11 16.39 -0.83
N SER A 8 14.76 15.51 -1.79
CA SER A 8 15.42 14.21 -1.94
C SER A 8 16.85 14.35 -2.43
N SER A 9 17.12 15.27 -3.38
CA SER A 9 18.49 15.53 -3.87
C SER A 9 19.40 15.99 -2.73
N ILE A 10 18.92 16.89 -1.86
CA ILE A 10 19.66 17.29 -0.67
C ILE A 10 19.85 16.10 0.29
N THR A 11 18.78 15.35 0.57
CA THR A 11 18.85 14.21 1.50
C THR A 11 19.88 13.19 1.03
N ILE A 12 19.84 12.79 -0.23
CA ILE A 12 20.74 11.76 -0.81
C ILE A 12 22.17 12.31 -0.96
N GLY A 13 22.30 13.55 -1.45
CA GLY A 13 23.60 14.19 -1.63
C GLY A 13 24.40 14.35 -0.33
N PHE A 14 23.71 14.48 0.81
CA PHE A 14 24.34 14.49 2.13
C PHE A 14 24.37 13.10 2.81
N GLY A 15 24.21 12.01 2.05
CA GLY A 15 24.41 10.65 2.51
C GLY A 15 23.18 9.95 3.08
N GLY A 16 21.99 10.51 2.88
CA GLY A 16 20.76 9.86 3.29
C GLY A 16 20.60 8.49 2.62
N SER A 17 20.39 7.44 3.42
CA SER A 17 20.33 6.03 2.96
C SER A 17 18.94 5.67 2.41
N VAL A 18 18.51 6.35 1.35
CA VAL A 18 17.19 6.26 0.73
C VAL A 18 17.31 6.42 -0.79
N GLY A 19 16.24 6.06 -1.54
CA GLY A 19 16.20 6.17 -2.99
C GLY A 19 15.46 7.42 -3.48
N ALA A 20 15.82 7.92 -4.67
CA ALA A 20 15.20 9.06 -5.34
C ALA A 20 13.90 8.69 -6.07
N GLU A 21 13.58 7.40 -6.27
CA GLU A 21 12.50 6.92 -7.13
C GLU A 21 11.13 7.44 -6.67
N ALA A 22 10.83 7.31 -5.37
CA ALA A 22 9.53 7.74 -4.85
C ALA A 22 9.27 9.26 -5.06
N PRO A 23 10.21 10.18 -4.74
CA PRO A 23 10.10 11.59 -5.08
C PRO A 23 9.90 11.86 -6.58
N ILE A 24 10.55 11.12 -7.44
CA ILE A 24 10.44 11.29 -8.90
C ILE A 24 9.07 10.77 -9.39
N VAL A 25 8.61 9.63 -8.88
CA VAL A 25 7.27 9.09 -9.15
C VAL A 25 6.18 10.08 -8.71
N TYR A 26 6.29 10.68 -7.51
CA TYR A 26 5.36 11.72 -7.08
C TYR A 26 5.36 12.94 -8.01
N THR A 27 6.52 13.29 -8.54
CA THR A 27 6.64 14.41 -9.50
C THR A 27 5.96 14.09 -10.82
N GLY A 28 6.19 12.90 -11.39
CA GLY A 28 5.53 12.46 -12.61
C GLY A 28 4.01 12.33 -12.45
N ALA A 29 3.56 11.73 -11.36
CA ALA A 29 2.14 11.64 -11.02
C ALA A 29 1.50 13.04 -10.89
N ALA A 30 2.19 14.00 -10.26
CA ALA A 30 1.72 15.37 -10.15
C ALA A 30 1.67 16.09 -11.52
N ILE A 31 2.61 15.81 -12.43
CA ILE A 31 2.56 16.32 -13.81
C ILE A 31 1.31 15.78 -14.51
N GLY A 32 1.07 14.47 -14.45
CA GLY A 32 -0.13 13.87 -15.03
C GLY A 32 -1.42 14.46 -14.47
N SER A 33 -1.51 14.64 -13.15
CA SER A 33 -2.64 15.26 -12.49
C SER A 33 -2.86 16.73 -12.91
N ASN A 34 -1.80 17.52 -13.01
CA ASN A 34 -1.89 18.92 -13.44
C ASN A 34 -2.35 19.05 -14.89
N ILE A 35 -1.85 18.19 -15.79
CA ILE A 35 -2.31 18.15 -17.20
C ILE A 35 -3.80 17.82 -17.24
N GLY A 36 -4.23 16.74 -16.56
CA GLY A 36 -5.64 16.36 -16.53
C GLY A 36 -6.55 17.45 -15.98
N SER A 37 -6.12 18.14 -14.94
CA SER A 37 -6.86 19.25 -14.34
C SER A 37 -6.91 20.47 -15.25
N ALA A 38 -5.81 20.82 -15.94
CA ALA A 38 -5.74 21.94 -16.87
C ALA A 38 -6.71 21.76 -18.05
N PHE A 39 -6.85 20.53 -18.55
CA PHE A 39 -7.81 20.20 -19.63
C PHE A 39 -9.21 19.86 -19.09
N ARG A 40 -9.45 19.96 -17.77
CA ARG A 40 -10.74 19.64 -17.11
C ARG A 40 -11.28 18.25 -17.48
N LEU A 41 -10.37 17.27 -17.54
CA LEU A 41 -10.72 15.89 -17.87
C LEU A 41 -11.48 15.26 -16.70
N ASP A 42 -12.27 14.22 -17.00
CA ASP A 42 -12.99 13.48 -15.99
C ASP A 42 -12.02 12.73 -15.06
N THR A 43 -12.51 12.30 -13.91
CA THR A 43 -11.71 11.67 -12.86
C THR A 43 -11.01 10.41 -13.35
N ARG A 44 -11.62 9.64 -14.25
CA ARG A 44 -11.09 8.40 -14.80
C ARG A 44 -9.84 8.66 -15.67
N VAL A 45 -9.97 9.60 -16.62
CA VAL A 45 -8.85 9.98 -17.50
C VAL A 45 -7.75 10.68 -16.68
N LEU A 46 -8.11 11.47 -15.68
CA LEU A 46 -7.16 12.09 -14.77
C LEU A 46 -6.34 11.04 -14.01
N MET A 47 -6.99 10.01 -13.46
CA MET A 47 -6.29 8.90 -12.78
C MET A 47 -5.37 8.13 -13.73
N LEU A 48 -5.80 7.91 -14.98
CA LEU A 48 -4.95 7.30 -16.01
C LEU A 48 -3.72 8.14 -16.31
N LEU A 49 -3.86 9.48 -16.42
CA LEU A 49 -2.72 10.38 -16.63
C LEU A 49 -1.76 10.40 -15.43
N VAL A 50 -2.28 10.32 -14.21
CA VAL A 50 -1.46 10.14 -12.99
C VAL A 50 -0.63 8.85 -13.09
N GLY A 51 -1.26 7.76 -13.51
CA GLY A 51 -0.57 6.47 -13.76
C GLY A 51 0.48 6.58 -14.87
N CYS A 52 0.16 7.23 -15.99
CA CYS A 52 1.11 7.49 -17.08
C CYS A 52 2.34 8.27 -16.58
N GLY A 53 2.13 9.30 -15.76
CA GLY A 53 3.24 10.07 -15.17
C GLY A 53 4.11 9.24 -14.23
N ALA A 54 3.51 8.38 -13.42
CA ALA A 54 4.22 7.47 -12.52
C ALA A 54 5.01 6.40 -13.30
N SER A 55 4.38 5.77 -14.31
CA SER A 55 5.00 4.80 -15.22
C SER A 55 6.21 5.40 -15.94
N ALA A 56 6.02 6.59 -16.54
CA ALA A 56 7.09 7.32 -17.21
C ALA A 56 8.27 7.63 -16.30
N SER A 57 8.01 7.95 -15.02
CA SER A 57 9.06 8.25 -14.05
C SER A 57 9.99 7.05 -13.82
N ILE A 58 9.43 5.87 -13.56
CA ILE A 58 10.21 4.64 -13.36
C ILE A 58 10.93 4.25 -14.65
N ALA A 59 10.20 4.29 -15.79
CA ALA A 59 10.79 3.97 -17.09
C ALA A 59 11.94 4.92 -17.47
N GLY A 60 11.82 6.21 -17.15
CA GLY A 60 12.87 7.20 -17.46
C GLY A 60 14.11 7.07 -16.57
N ILE A 61 13.94 6.80 -15.26
CA ILE A 61 15.07 6.62 -14.34
C ILE A 61 15.91 5.41 -14.74
N PHE A 62 15.24 4.28 -15.00
CA PHE A 62 15.88 2.99 -15.16
C PHE A 62 16.06 2.56 -16.62
N LYS A 63 15.55 3.32 -17.58
CA LYS A 63 15.45 2.93 -19.01
C LYS A 63 14.71 1.59 -19.17
N ALA A 64 13.73 1.35 -18.32
CA ALA A 64 13.04 0.09 -18.10
C ALA A 64 11.54 0.26 -18.39
N PRO A 65 11.09 0.22 -19.66
CA PRO A 65 9.71 0.53 -20.02
C PRO A 65 8.70 -0.50 -19.51
N ILE A 66 9.05 -1.80 -19.50
CA ILE A 66 8.15 -2.84 -19.00
C ILE A 66 8.01 -2.74 -17.49
N ALA A 67 9.11 -2.52 -16.78
CA ALA A 67 9.07 -2.31 -15.33
C ALA A 67 8.27 -1.07 -14.94
N GLY A 68 8.37 0.03 -15.69
CA GLY A 68 7.57 1.24 -15.48
C GLY A 68 6.07 0.98 -15.63
N LEU A 69 5.66 0.24 -16.66
CA LEU A 69 4.27 -0.21 -16.83
C LEU A 69 3.81 -1.05 -15.64
N LEU A 70 4.56 -2.09 -15.29
CA LEU A 70 4.22 -3.03 -14.24
C LEU A 70 4.21 -2.39 -12.83
N PHE A 71 5.09 -1.39 -12.59
CA PHE A 71 5.05 -0.58 -11.39
C PHE A 71 3.67 0.04 -11.17
N THR A 72 3.08 0.60 -12.19
CA THR A 72 1.78 1.24 -12.10
C THR A 72 0.66 0.23 -11.86
N LEU A 73 0.74 -0.93 -12.49
CA LEU A 73 -0.26 -1.99 -12.32
C LEU A 73 -0.18 -2.66 -10.94
N GLU A 74 1.03 -3.04 -10.49
CA GLU A 74 1.19 -3.81 -9.25
C GLU A 74 1.26 -2.92 -7.99
N ILE A 75 1.95 -1.77 -8.04
CA ILE A 75 2.15 -0.92 -6.86
C ILE A 75 1.07 0.13 -6.72
N LEU A 76 0.66 0.79 -7.81
CA LEU A 76 -0.45 1.74 -7.79
C LEU A 76 -1.81 1.06 -7.92
N MET A 77 -1.83 -0.27 -8.10
CA MET A 77 -3.05 -1.08 -8.17
C MET A 77 -4.05 -0.61 -9.24
N MET A 78 -3.54 -0.14 -10.38
CA MET A 78 -4.42 0.25 -11.50
C MET A 78 -4.98 -0.99 -12.18
N ASP A 79 -6.25 -0.91 -12.61
CA ASP A 79 -6.92 -2.01 -13.30
C ASP A 79 -6.23 -2.31 -14.66
N LEU A 80 -6.01 -3.59 -14.91
CA LEU A 80 -5.42 -4.11 -16.14
C LEU A 80 -6.49 -4.23 -17.22
N THR A 81 -6.82 -3.09 -17.84
CA THR A 81 -7.76 -3.05 -18.97
C THR A 81 -7.01 -2.65 -20.26
N THR A 82 -7.54 -3.04 -21.40
CA THR A 82 -6.94 -2.66 -22.71
C THR A 82 -6.85 -1.15 -22.86
N THR A 83 -7.78 -0.43 -22.27
CA THR A 83 -7.85 1.04 -22.28
C THR A 83 -6.79 1.70 -21.40
N SER A 84 -6.33 1.04 -20.34
CA SER A 84 -5.30 1.57 -19.42
C SER A 84 -3.88 1.15 -19.84
N VAL A 85 -3.70 -0.09 -20.30
CA VAL A 85 -2.37 -0.65 -20.59
C VAL A 85 -1.68 0.08 -21.76
N MET A 86 -2.41 0.43 -22.84
CA MET A 86 -1.81 1.07 -24.00
C MET A 86 -1.27 2.48 -23.71
N PRO A 87 -2.00 3.41 -23.05
CA PRO A 87 -1.44 4.70 -22.68
C PRO A 87 -0.24 4.59 -21.71
N LEU A 88 -0.29 3.67 -20.74
CA LEU A 88 0.80 3.41 -19.82
C LEU A 88 2.05 2.92 -20.54
N LEU A 89 1.90 1.99 -21.49
CA LEU A 89 3.00 1.46 -22.29
C LEU A 89 3.62 2.54 -23.18
N ILE A 90 2.81 3.35 -23.87
CA ILE A 90 3.28 4.46 -24.69
C ILE A 90 4.05 5.47 -23.82
N SER A 91 3.52 5.81 -22.66
CA SER A 91 4.16 6.75 -21.75
C SER A 91 5.51 6.24 -21.24
N SER A 92 5.57 4.98 -20.80
CA SER A 92 6.82 4.37 -20.31
C SER A 92 7.86 4.19 -21.42
N ALA A 93 7.45 3.72 -22.62
CA ALA A 93 8.34 3.56 -23.75
C ALA A 93 8.92 4.91 -24.23
N THR A 94 8.07 5.94 -24.29
CA THR A 94 8.51 7.31 -24.64
C THR A 94 9.51 7.85 -23.63
N ALA A 95 9.22 7.69 -22.32
CA ALA A 95 10.12 8.15 -21.27
C ALA A 95 11.48 7.44 -21.31
N ALA A 96 11.48 6.11 -21.47
CA ALA A 96 12.72 5.33 -21.62
C ALA A 96 13.50 5.75 -22.87
N THR A 97 12.82 5.98 -24.00
CA THR A 97 13.45 6.46 -25.25
C THR A 97 14.09 7.83 -25.08
N VAL A 98 13.38 8.76 -24.44
CA VAL A 98 13.91 10.10 -24.17
C VAL A 98 15.13 10.01 -23.22
N ALA A 99 15.04 9.21 -22.16
CA ALA A 99 16.16 8.96 -21.27
C ALA A 99 17.37 8.39 -22.03
N TYR A 100 17.14 7.44 -22.92
CA TYR A 100 18.17 6.82 -23.76
C TYR A 100 18.88 7.83 -24.67
N ILE A 101 18.14 8.78 -25.26
CA ILE A 101 18.70 9.84 -26.11
C ILE A 101 19.62 10.77 -25.29
N PHE A 102 19.22 11.15 -24.06
CA PHE A 102 19.99 12.12 -23.25
C PHE A 102 21.13 11.49 -22.43
N THR A 103 20.98 10.25 -21.99
CA THR A 103 21.95 9.61 -21.10
C THR A 103 22.70 8.42 -21.74
N GLY A 104 22.45 8.14 -23.04
CA GLY A 104 23.09 7.07 -23.80
C GLY A 104 22.50 5.67 -23.55
N PRO A 105 23.02 4.65 -24.28
CA PRO A 105 22.46 3.31 -24.35
C PRO A 105 22.86 2.38 -23.20
N THR A 106 23.68 2.81 -22.27
CA THR A 106 24.18 1.95 -21.20
C THR A 106 23.06 1.58 -20.23
N ALA A 107 22.96 0.30 -19.88
CA ALA A 107 22.12 -0.18 -18.78
C ALA A 107 22.57 0.44 -17.46
N GLN A 108 21.68 0.50 -16.46
CA GLN A 108 21.99 1.10 -15.16
C GLN A 108 23.11 0.33 -14.44
N PHE A 109 23.11 -1.00 -14.57
CA PHE A 109 24.16 -1.86 -14.05
C PHE A 109 24.86 -2.59 -15.19
N SER A 110 26.18 -2.47 -15.28
CA SER A 110 26.95 -3.30 -16.18
C SER A 110 27.03 -4.72 -15.62
N PHE A 111 26.31 -5.63 -16.23
CA PHE A 111 26.33 -7.04 -15.87
C PHE A 111 26.78 -7.84 -17.11
N VAL A 112 27.81 -8.64 -16.94
CA VAL A 112 28.22 -9.64 -17.94
C VAL A 112 28.00 -10.99 -17.30
N GLN A 113 27.09 -11.76 -17.85
CA GLN A 113 26.86 -13.13 -17.40
C GLN A 113 28.12 -13.95 -17.71
N THR A 114 28.82 -14.36 -16.65
CA THR A 114 30.03 -15.17 -16.77
C THR A 114 29.73 -16.66 -16.81
N GLU A 115 28.59 -17.07 -16.21
CA GLU A 115 28.19 -18.45 -16.11
C GLU A 115 26.72 -18.62 -16.48
N PRO A 116 26.38 -19.58 -17.38
CA PRO A 116 25.01 -19.89 -17.70
C PRO A 116 24.28 -20.47 -16.48
N PHE A 117 22.97 -20.25 -16.41
CA PHE A 117 22.14 -20.87 -15.40
C PHE A 117 21.97 -22.36 -15.69
N ILE A 118 22.27 -23.21 -14.68
CA ILE A 118 22.15 -24.66 -14.77
C ILE A 118 20.97 -25.12 -13.93
N ALA A 119 20.14 -26.04 -14.46
CA ALA A 119 18.93 -26.52 -13.78
C ALA A 119 19.21 -27.15 -12.40
N GLU A 120 20.38 -27.72 -12.19
CA GLU A 120 20.82 -28.28 -10.90
C GLU A 120 20.86 -27.24 -9.77
N ARG A 121 20.94 -25.96 -10.12
CA ARG A 121 20.93 -24.84 -9.15
C ARG A 121 19.51 -24.39 -8.71
N ILE A 122 18.43 -24.94 -9.29
CA ILE A 122 17.03 -24.58 -8.95
C ILE A 122 16.72 -24.75 -7.45
N PRO A 123 17.11 -25.82 -6.75
CA PRO A 123 16.85 -25.91 -5.32
C PRO A 123 17.42 -24.75 -4.50
N TYR A 124 18.61 -24.25 -4.89
CA TYR A 124 19.25 -23.11 -4.21
C TYR A 124 18.54 -21.79 -4.51
N VAL A 125 17.99 -21.66 -5.73
CA VAL A 125 17.16 -20.51 -6.10
C VAL A 125 15.87 -20.46 -5.29
N LEU A 126 15.24 -21.62 -5.03
CA LEU A 126 14.06 -21.72 -4.17
C LEU A 126 14.40 -21.31 -2.72
N ILE A 127 15.51 -21.83 -2.18
CA ILE A 127 15.97 -21.49 -0.82
C ILE A 127 16.32 -19.98 -0.74
N LEU A 128 16.98 -19.44 -1.77
CA LEU A 128 17.22 -17.99 -1.87
C LEU A 128 15.92 -17.19 -1.85
N GLY A 129 14.88 -17.64 -2.57
CA GLY A 129 13.56 -16.99 -2.56
C GLY A 129 12.95 -16.94 -1.16
N ILE A 130 13.00 -18.06 -0.41
CA ILE A 130 12.54 -18.11 0.97
C ILE A 130 13.37 -17.17 1.87
N PHE A 131 14.70 -17.19 1.72
CA PHE A 131 15.59 -16.28 2.43
C PHE A 131 15.27 -14.80 2.15
N CYS A 132 15.10 -14.43 0.89
CA CYS A 132 14.68 -13.09 0.49
C CYS A 132 13.33 -12.70 1.10
N GLY A 133 12.38 -13.63 1.19
CA GLY A 133 11.09 -13.42 1.85
C GLY A 133 11.25 -13.06 3.33
N PHE A 134 12.11 -13.76 4.07
CA PHE A 134 12.38 -13.45 5.48
C PHE A 134 13.17 -12.15 5.67
N VAL A 135 14.14 -11.85 4.82
CA VAL A 135 14.86 -10.57 4.81
C VAL A 135 13.87 -9.42 4.58
N SER A 136 12.93 -9.59 3.67
CA SER A 136 11.87 -8.61 3.38
C SER A 136 10.91 -8.42 4.54
N LEU A 137 10.54 -9.52 5.21
CA LEU A 137 9.71 -9.49 6.42
C LEU A 137 10.39 -8.69 7.54
N TYR A 138 11.68 -8.96 7.77
CA TYR A 138 12.50 -8.23 8.71
C TYR A 138 12.52 -6.73 8.35
N PHE A 139 12.86 -6.38 7.09
CA PHE A 139 12.92 -5.00 6.61
C PHE A 139 11.59 -4.28 6.83
N THR A 140 10.47 -4.88 6.41
CA THR A 140 9.14 -4.28 6.50
C THR A 140 8.70 -4.06 7.95
N ARG A 141 8.90 -5.04 8.83
CA ARG A 141 8.51 -4.93 10.24
C ARG A 141 9.35 -3.93 11.00
N VAL A 142 10.66 -3.99 10.85
CA VAL A 142 11.58 -3.08 11.55
C VAL A 142 11.39 -1.65 11.05
N MET A 143 11.22 -1.44 9.74
CA MET A 143 10.93 -0.13 9.16
C MET A 143 9.66 0.49 9.76
N ASN A 144 8.56 -0.25 9.76
CA ASN A 144 7.30 0.21 10.32
C ASN A 144 7.40 0.49 11.84
N TRP A 145 8.13 -0.33 12.58
CA TRP A 145 8.33 -0.16 14.01
C TRP A 145 9.14 1.12 14.30
N LEU A 146 10.26 1.32 13.60
CA LEU A 146 11.11 2.51 13.75
C LEU A 146 10.37 3.79 13.37
N GLU A 147 9.68 3.80 12.23
CA GLU A 147 8.85 4.95 11.83
C GLU A 147 7.76 5.26 12.87
N GLY A 148 7.17 4.23 13.47
CA GLY A 148 6.23 4.39 14.58
C GLY A 148 6.86 5.06 15.80
N LYS A 149 8.11 4.74 16.12
CA LYS A 149 8.89 5.39 17.20
C LYS A 149 9.23 6.84 16.87
N PHE A 150 9.74 7.11 15.66
CA PHE A 150 10.02 8.49 15.22
C PHE A 150 8.75 9.36 15.20
N ARG A 151 7.60 8.82 14.82
CA ARG A 151 6.32 9.55 14.82
C ARG A 151 5.91 10.02 16.22
N LYS A 152 6.19 9.22 17.26
CA LYS A 152 5.90 9.56 18.65
C LYS A 152 6.79 10.68 19.19
N LEU A 153 7.94 10.94 18.57
CA LEU A 153 8.79 12.08 18.90
C LEU A 153 8.14 13.34 18.33
N GLY A 154 7.46 14.12 19.15
CA GLY A 154 6.72 15.32 18.72
C GLY A 154 7.60 16.46 18.18
N ASN A 155 8.86 16.57 18.63
CA ASN A 155 9.77 17.66 18.29
C ASN A 155 10.61 17.32 17.06
N PRO A 156 10.57 18.12 15.95
CA PRO A 156 11.35 17.90 14.74
C PRO A 156 12.87 17.86 14.97
N TRP A 157 13.41 18.70 15.84
CA TRP A 157 14.85 18.74 16.16
C TRP A 157 15.33 17.47 16.87
N LYS A 158 14.48 16.88 17.74
CA LYS A 158 14.79 15.59 18.37
C LYS A 158 14.79 14.46 17.36
N LYS A 159 13.87 14.47 16.37
CA LYS A 159 13.85 13.52 15.27
C LYS A 159 15.11 13.62 14.44
N PHE A 160 15.45 14.84 14.03
CA PHE A 160 16.66 15.13 13.26
C PHE A 160 17.93 14.66 14.02
N GLY A 161 18.11 15.06 15.26
CA GLY A 161 19.28 14.69 16.06
C GLY A 161 19.43 13.18 16.23
N LEU A 162 18.33 12.47 16.58
CA LEU A 162 18.34 11.01 16.72
C LEU A 162 18.62 10.32 15.38
N GLY A 163 17.95 10.77 14.30
CA GLY A 163 18.15 10.24 12.96
C GLY A 163 19.58 10.42 12.47
N SER A 164 20.15 11.62 12.66
CA SER A 164 21.53 11.93 12.28
C SER A 164 22.55 11.06 13.02
N ILE A 165 22.38 10.85 14.33
CA ILE A 165 23.28 10.00 15.12
C ILE A 165 23.25 8.55 14.61
N ILE A 166 22.05 7.97 14.43
CA ILE A 166 21.91 6.59 13.94
C ILE A 166 22.50 6.46 12.53
N LEU A 167 22.21 7.39 11.63
CA LEU A 167 22.70 7.37 10.25
C LEU A 167 24.21 7.53 10.20
N SER A 168 24.78 8.52 10.88
CA SER A 168 26.23 8.80 10.90
C SER A 168 27.00 7.61 11.48
N LEU A 169 26.53 7.03 12.58
CA LEU A 169 27.17 5.86 13.19
C LEU A 169 27.10 4.63 12.24
N SER A 170 25.98 4.44 11.56
CA SER A 170 25.82 3.34 10.59
C SER A 170 26.78 3.49 9.40
N ILE A 171 26.91 4.71 8.85
CA ILE A 171 27.79 4.99 7.71
C ILE A 171 29.26 4.95 8.14
N PHE A 172 29.59 5.46 9.34
CA PHE A 172 30.95 5.40 9.86
C PHE A 172 31.44 3.96 10.05
N LEU A 173 30.55 3.08 10.54
CA LEU A 173 30.86 1.66 10.70
C LEU A 173 30.90 0.92 9.36
N LEU A 174 29.98 1.22 8.50
CA LEU A 174 29.74 0.55 7.21
C LEU A 174 29.52 1.61 6.10
N PRO A 175 30.58 2.14 5.49
CA PRO A 175 30.47 3.12 4.40
C PRO A 175 29.58 2.73 3.23
N PRO A 176 29.44 1.45 2.85
CA PRO A 176 28.49 1.02 1.81
C PRO A 176 27.01 1.35 2.11
N LEU A 177 26.66 1.76 3.33
CA LEU A 177 25.30 2.22 3.67
C LEU A 177 25.01 3.67 3.24
N TYR A 178 26.03 4.41 2.76
CA TYR A 178 25.90 5.77 2.27
C TYR A 178 25.02 5.85 1.02
N GLY A 179 24.08 6.80 0.99
CA GLY A 179 23.26 7.10 -0.17
C GLY A 179 22.32 5.95 -0.60
N GLU A 180 22.04 5.89 -1.89
CA GLU A 180 21.16 4.90 -2.51
C GLU A 180 21.77 3.49 -2.54
N GLY A 181 23.09 3.38 -2.65
CA GLY A 181 23.84 2.13 -2.71
C GLY A 181 24.06 1.60 -4.13
N TYR A 182 23.68 2.33 -5.19
CA TYR A 182 23.86 1.89 -6.58
C TYR A 182 25.30 1.69 -6.99
N GLU A 183 26.22 2.53 -6.49
CA GLU A 183 27.65 2.36 -6.75
C GLU A 183 28.15 1.01 -6.20
N SER A 184 27.77 0.66 -4.97
CA SER A 184 28.14 -0.62 -4.38
C SER A 184 27.56 -1.82 -5.17
N ILE A 185 26.30 -1.72 -5.66
CA ILE A 185 25.69 -2.73 -6.53
C ILE A 185 26.50 -2.86 -7.82
N THR A 186 26.82 -1.75 -8.50
CA THR A 186 27.56 -1.75 -9.75
C THR A 186 28.94 -2.39 -9.59
N ARG A 187 29.69 -2.01 -8.57
CA ARG A 187 31.02 -2.57 -8.28
C ARG A 187 30.95 -4.06 -7.96
N LEU A 188 29.97 -4.49 -7.17
CA LEU A 188 29.79 -5.89 -6.83
C LEU A 188 29.48 -6.75 -8.06
N LEU A 189 28.54 -6.31 -8.89
CA LEU A 189 28.17 -6.99 -10.12
C LEU A 189 29.28 -7.00 -11.17
N SER A 190 30.15 -5.97 -11.16
CA SER A 190 31.36 -5.92 -12.01
C SER A 190 32.49 -6.85 -11.53
N GLY A 191 32.32 -7.49 -10.35
CA GLY A 191 33.30 -8.46 -9.83
C GLY A 191 34.34 -7.85 -8.87
N HIS A 192 33.99 -6.73 -8.23
CA HIS A 192 34.81 -6.08 -7.22
C HIS A 192 34.15 -6.21 -5.82
N PRO A 193 34.26 -7.42 -5.17
CA PRO A 193 33.67 -7.64 -3.85
C PRO A 193 34.35 -6.84 -2.72
N ASP A 194 35.54 -6.28 -2.97
CA ASP A 194 36.26 -5.37 -2.07
C ASP A 194 35.40 -4.18 -1.62
N VAL A 195 34.42 -3.76 -2.42
CA VAL A 195 33.46 -2.70 -2.07
C VAL A 195 32.73 -2.94 -0.74
N ILE A 196 32.59 -4.18 -0.32
CA ILE A 196 31.90 -4.57 0.92
C ILE A 196 32.64 -4.04 2.16
N THR A 197 33.97 -4.07 2.14
CA THR A 197 34.82 -3.63 3.23
C THR A 197 35.51 -2.30 2.96
N ASP A 198 35.41 -1.77 1.73
CA ASP A 198 36.08 -0.56 1.29
C ASP A 198 35.73 0.65 2.19
N GLY A 199 36.77 1.39 2.63
CA GLY A 199 36.59 2.52 3.52
C GLY A 199 36.15 2.19 4.95
N SER A 200 35.90 0.92 5.30
CA SER A 200 35.52 0.49 6.64
C SER A 200 36.71 0.14 7.53
N ILE A 201 36.47 0.08 8.83
CA ILE A 201 37.46 -0.43 9.80
C ILE A 201 37.79 -1.91 9.56
N PHE A 202 37.03 -2.63 8.78
CA PHE A 202 37.18 -4.06 8.46
C PHE A 202 38.09 -4.29 7.25
N TYR A 203 38.44 -3.27 6.49
CA TYR A 203 39.27 -3.35 5.28
C TYR A 203 40.58 -4.15 5.42
N PRO A 204 41.36 -4.03 6.52
CA PRO A 204 42.57 -4.80 6.69
C PRO A 204 42.38 -6.34 6.69
N TRP A 205 41.22 -6.81 6.99
CA TRP A 205 40.86 -8.24 7.06
C TRP A 205 39.91 -8.70 5.91
N ARG A 206 39.92 -7.99 4.79
CA ARG A 206 39.05 -8.26 3.62
C ARG A 206 39.20 -9.66 3.03
N ASP A 207 40.37 -10.32 3.22
CA ASP A 207 40.64 -11.66 2.73
C ASP A 207 40.14 -12.77 3.68
N ASN A 208 39.63 -12.40 4.85
CA ASN A 208 39.09 -13.32 5.84
C ASN A 208 37.61 -13.52 5.60
N PHE A 209 37.20 -14.78 5.32
CA PHE A 209 35.80 -15.16 5.09
C PHE A 209 34.85 -14.62 6.18
N TRP A 210 35.21 -14.86 7.47
CA TRP A 210 34.32 -14.47 8.58
C TRP A 210 34.12 -12.97 8.70
N VAL A 211 35.14 -12.19 8.36
CA VAL A 211 35.04 -10.71 8.38
C VAL A 211 34.13 -10.22 7.26
N VAL A 212 34.30 -10.74 6.04
CA VAL A 212 33.42 -10.39 4.91
C VAL A 212 31.99 -10.85 5.16
N PHE A 213 31.79 -12.08 5.65
CA PHE A 213 30.48 -12.60 6.04
C PHE A 213 29.78 -11.71 7.07
N MET A 214 30.48 -11.38 8.17
CA MET A 214 29.92 -10.53 9.23
C MET A 214 29.62 -9.13 8.74
N THR A 215 30.48 -8.54 7.89
CA THR A 215 30.25 -7.23 7.29
C THR A 215 29.01 -7.22 6.40
N LEU A 216 28.85 -8.23 5.53
CA LEU A 216 27.64 -8.39 4.71
C LEU A 216 26.39 -8.57 5.57
N ALA A 217 26.45 -9.43 6.58
CA ALA A 217 25.34 -9.64 7.49
C ALA A 217 24.95 -8.34 8.24
N LEU A 218 25.95 -7.58 8.70
CA LEU A 218 25.71 -6.28 9.33
C LEU A 218 25.11 -5.26 8.34
N ILE A 219 25.57 -5.22 7.08
CA ILE A 219 24.99 -4.37 6.03
C ILE A 219 23.50 -4.71 5.85
N VAL A 220 23.18 -6.01 5.71
CA VAL A 220 21.79 -6.47 5.55
C VAL A 220 20.93 -6.09 6.76
N LEU A 221 21.47 -6.22 7.97
CA LEU A 221 20.75 -5.86 9.20
C LEU A 221 20.63 -4.35 9.40
N LEU A 222 21.70 -3.57 9.15
CA LEU A 222 21.71 -2.14 9.48
C LEU A 222 21.10 -1.25 8.40
N LYS A 223 20.94 -1.71 7.15
CA LYS A 223 20.34 -0.90 6.06
C LYS A 223 18.96 -0.37 6.45
N VAL A 224 18.13 -1.18 7.12
CA VAL A 224 16.80 -0.74 7.56
C VAL A 224 16.85 0.37 8.59
N PHE A 225 17.85 0.34 9.50
CA PHE A 225 18.06 1.41 10.49
C PHE A 225 18.50 2.71 9.83
N ALA A 226 19.46 2.64 8.89
CA ALA A 226 19.93 3.79 8.13
C ALA A 226 18.79 4.43 7.32
N THR A 227 17.98 3.62 6.61
CA THR A 227 16.83 4.09 5.83
C THR A 227 15.74 4.70 6.73
N SER A 228 15.40 4.02 7.83
CA SER A 228 14.40 4.51 8.78
C SER A 228 14.86 5.78 9.51
N ALA A 229 16.15 5.88 9.84
CA ALA A 229 16.72 7.05 10.49
C ALA A 229 16.72 8.27 9.55
N THR A 230 17.01 8.06 8.26
CA THR A 230 16.90 9.10 7.24
C THR A 230 15.48 9.64 7.13
N ASN A 231 14.49 8.77 6.88
CA ASN A 231 13.10 9.18 6.72
C ASN A 231 12.49 9.69 8.04
N GLY A 232 12.77 9.01 9.15
CA GLY A 232 12.30 9.38 10.48
C GLY A 232 12.90 10.68 11.00
N GLY A 233 14.14 10.98 10.61
CA GLY A 233 14.86 12.22 10.94
C GLY A 233 14.37 13.45 10.15
N GLY A 234 13.53 13.26 9.13
CA GLY A 234 12.97 14.33 8.29
C GLY A 234 13.56 14.38 6.88
N GLY A 235 14.42 13.44 6.51
CA GLY A 235 14.87 13.26 5.12
C GLY A 235 13.74 12.78 4.21
N VAL A 236 13.91 13.01 2.91
CA VAL A 236 12.93 12.66 1.87
C VAL A 236 13.54 11.63 0.92
N GLY A 237 12.95 10.44 0.85
CA GLY A 237 13.36 9.40 -0.07
C GLY A 237 12.51 8.14 0.04
N GLY A 238 12.68 7.24 -0.93
CA GLY A 238 11.94 5.98 -1.05
C GLY A 238 12.67 4.78 -0.46
N THR A 239 11.92 3.67 -0.33
CA THR A 239 12.45 2.36 0.09
C THR A 239 12.82 1.47 -1.08
N PHE A 240 12.68 1.96 -2.30
CA PHE A 240 12.92 1.23 -3.54
C PHE A 240 14.40 0.82 -3.68
N ALA A 241 15.33 1.80 -3.82
CA ALA A 241 16.75 1.53 -3.86
C ALA A 241 17.27 0.76 -2.63
N PRO A 242 16.86 1.09 -1.38
CA PRO A 242 17.19 0.27 -0.22
C PRO A 242 16.78 -1.20 -0.33
N SER A 243 15.63 -1.52 -0.89
CA SER A 243 15.19 -2.92 -1.08
C SER A 243 15.99 -3.65 -2.15
N LEU A 244 16.32 -2.97 -3.26
CA LEU A 244 17.21 -3.48 -4.31
C LEU A 244 18.61 -3.79 -3.74
N TYR A 245 19.19 -2.82 -3.05
CA TYR A 245 20.50 -2.94 -2.41
C TYR A 245 20.54 -4.09 -1.40
N LEU A 246 19.52 -4.18 -0.54
CA LEU A 246 19.41 -5.24 0.45
C LEU A 246 19.33 -6.63 -0.22
N GLY A 247 18.61 -6.73 -1.33
CA GLY A 247 18.51 -7.94 -2.12
C GLY A 247 19.84 -8.34 -2.76
N CYS A 248 20.57 -7.36 -3.31
CA CYS A 248 21.90 -7.58 -3.87
C CYS A 248 22.87 -8.14 -2.83
N MET A 249 22.99 -7.46 -1.70
CA MET A 249 23.90 -7.87 -0.62
C MET A 249 23.47 -9.20 0.00
N GLY A 250 22.16 -9.42 0.19
CA GLY A 250 21.62 -10.68 0.72
C GLY A 250 21.83 -11.86 -0.21
N GLY A 251 21.59 -11.67 -1.52
CA GLY A 251 21.82 -12.72 -2.52
C GLY A 251 23.30 -13.08 -2.66
N PHE A 252 24.18 -12.05 -2.65
CA PHE A 252 25.62 -12.27 -2.61
C PHE A 252 26.05 -13.02 -1.34
N LEU A 253 25.62 -12.59 -0.16
CA LEU A 253 25.87 -13.24 1.12
C LEU A 253 25.47 -14.72 1.09
N PHE A 254 24.32 -15.04 0.52
CA PHE A 254 23.81 -16.40 0.42
C PHE A 254 24.76 -17.28 -0.41
N ALA A 255 25.11 -16.85 -1.62
CA ALA A 255 26.01 -17.63 -2.49
C ALA A 255 27.41 -17.73 -1.91
N TYR A 256 27.95 -16.61 -1.39
CA TYR A 256 29.27 -16.57 -0.75
C TYR A 256 29.38 -17.55 0.42
N THR A 257 28.32 -17.67 1.23
CA THR A 257 28.28 -18.60 2.35
C THR A 257 28.27 -20.06 1.87
N ILE A 258 27.43 -20.39 0.88
CA ILE A 258 27.35 -21.76 0.36
C ILE A 258 28.64 -22.19 -0.30
N ASN A 259 29.28 -21.29 -1.06
CA ASN A 259 30.56 -21.55 -1.73
C ASN A 259 31.68 -21.84 -0.72
N HIS A 260 31.72 -21.11 0.40
CA HIS A 260 32.75 -21.33 1.42
C HIS A 260 32.70 -22.72 2.06
N PHE A 261 31.50 -23.26 2.26
CA PHE A 261 31.34 -24.57 2.87
C PHE A 261 31.43 -25.73 1.88
N GLU A 262 31.68 -25.43 0.59
CA GLU A 262 31.82 -26.43 -0.50
C GLU A 262 30.67 -27.47 -0.55
N ILE A 263 29.47 -27.03 -0.18
CA ILE A 263 28.30 -27.92 -0.03
C ILE A 263 27.86 -28.48 -1.39
N VAL A 264 28.16 -27.74 -2.51
CA VAL A 264 27.68 -28.03 -3.85
C VAL A 264 28.61 -27.48 -4.94
N VAL A 265 28.18 -27.67 -6.20
CA VAL A 265 28.74 -26.97 -7.37
C VAL A 265 28.76 -25.47 -7.11
N PRO A 266 29.88 -24.77 -7.34
CA PRO A 266 30.01 -23.35 -7.03
C PRO A 266 28.85 -22.52 -7.62
N LEU A 267 28.27 -21.67 -6.77
CA LEU A 267 27.21 -20.76 -7.14
C LEU A 267 27.81 -19.45 -7.66
N SER A 268 27.30 -18.94 -8.78
CA SER A 268 27.70 -17.62 -9.25
C SER A 268 27.16 -16.54 -8.33
N GLU A 269 28.05 -15.92 -7.52
CA GLU A 269 27.67 -14.88 -6.54
C GLU A 269 26.99 -13.69 -7.21
N LYS A 270 27.42 -13.32 -8.43
CA LYS A 270 26.80 -12.24 -9.21
C LYS A 270 25.36 -12.58 -9.63
N ASN A 271 25.13 -13.82 -10.11
CA ASN A 271 23.78 -14.26 -10.49
C ASN A 271 22.85 -14.29 -9.28
N PHE A 272 23.35 -14.78 -8.14
CA PHE A 272 22.59 -14.86 -6.90
C PHE A 272 22.32 -13.45 -6.29
N ALA A 273 23.26 -12.50 -6.46
CA ALA A 273 23.03 -11.11 -6.11
C ALA A 273 21.87 -10.50 -6.93
N LEU A 274 21.82 -10.72 -8.24
CA LEU A 274 20.71 -10.28 -9.10
C LEU A 274 19.38 -10.93 -8.71
N MET A 275 19.38 -12.26 -8.51
CA MET A 275 18.19 -12.97 -8.06
C MET A 275 17.71 -12.46 -6.70
N GLY A 276 18.64 -12.13 -5.78
CA GLY A 276 18.35 -11.51 -4.51
C GLY A 276 17.69 -10.13 -4.65
N MET A 277 18.20 -9.30 -5.59
CA MET A 277 17.58 -7.98 -5.90
C MET A 277 16.11 -8.14 -6.27
N ALA A 278 15.81 -9.02 -7.24
CA ALA A 278 14.43 -9.30 -7.64
C ALA A 278 13.60 -9.89 -6.49
N GLY A 279 14.15 -10.82 -5.72
CA GLY A 279 13.44 -11.48 -4.62
C GLY A 279 13.05 -10.53 -3.49
N VAL A 280 14.00 -9.75 -2.95
CA VAL A 280 13.70 -8.83 -1.85
C VAL A 280 12.78 -7.71 -2.31
N MET A 281 13.00 -7.17 -3.51
CA MET A 281 12.14 -6.12 -4.06
C MET A 281 10.71 -6.63 -4.26
N SER A 282 10.55 -7.80 -4.88
CA SER A 282 9.26 -8.46 -5.06
C SER A 282 8.49 -8.60 -3.74
N ALA A 283 9.17 -9.05 -2.69
CA ALA A 283 8.57 -9.30 -1.40
C ALA A 283 8.24 -8.00 -0.64
N VAL A 284 9.12 -7.01 -0.61
CA VAL A 284 8.89 -5.71 0.07
C VAL A 284 7.77 -4.93 -0.59
N MET A 285 7.74 -4.90 -1.92
CA MET A 285 6.79 -4.11 -2.71
C MET A 285 5.47 -4.85 -2.98
N HIS A 286 5.43 -6.17 -2.81
CA HIS A 286 4.36 -7.06 -3.28
C HIS A 286 4.13 -6.94 -4.79
N ALA A 287 5.21 -6.83 -5.55
CA ALA A 287 5.24 -6.61 -6.99
C ALA A 287 6.22 -7.57 -7.69
N PRO A 288 5.87 -8.86 -7.83
CA PRO A 288 6.77 -9.87 -8.37
C PRO A 288 7.11 -9.68 -9.85
N LEU A 289 6.15 -9.26 -10.66
CA LEU A 289 6.40 -9.03 -12.10
C LEU A 289 7.26 -7.79 -12.29
N MET A 290 6.95 -6.70 -11.59
CA MET A 290 7.74 -5.48 -11.68
C MET A 290 9.19 -5.73 -11.26
N ALA A 291 9.42 -6.43 -10.15
CA ALA A 291 10.77 -6.73 -9.66
C ALA A 291 11.56 -7.62 -10.63
N LEU A 292 10.92 -8.63 -11.24
CA LEU A 292 11.49 -9.49 -12.26
C LEU A 292 11.93 -8.70 -13.49
N PHE A 293 10.99 -7.96 -14.12
CA PHE A 293 11.29 -7.21 -15.34
C PHE A 293 12.25 -6.06 -15.09
N LEU A 294 12.12 -5.37 -13.95
CA LEU A 294 13.07 -4.32 -13.62
C LEU A 294 14.49 -4.85 -13.52
N THR A 295 14.71 -5.96 -12.81
CA THR A 295 16.07 -6.53 -12.67
C THR A 295 16.62 -6.97 -14.03
N ALA A 296 15.78 -7.56 -14.90
CA ALA A 296 16.19 -7.93 -16.25
C ALA A 296 16.53 -6.70 -17.10
N GLU A 297 15.71 -5.66 -17.09
CA GLU A 297 15.96 -4.42 -17.86
C GLU A 297 17.15 -3.62 -17.32
N LEU A 298 17.35 -3.59 -15.99
CA LEU A 298 18.50 -2.91 -15.34
C LEU A 298 19.85 -3.52 -15.72
N THR A 299 19.87 -4.80 -16.03
CA THR A 299 21.09 -5.55 -16.40
C THR A 299 21.25 -5.73 -17.90
N GLY A 300 20.26 -5.28 -18.68
CA GLY A 300 20.29 -5.34 -20.14
C GLY A 300 20.12 -6.74 -20.71
N GLY A 301 19.64 -7.73 -19.94
CA GLY A 301 19.49 -9.11 -20.39
C GLY A 301 18.39 -9.90 -19.71
N TYR A 302 17.86 -10.90 -20.44
CA TYR A 302 16.83 -11.83 -19.97
C TYR A 302 17.38 -13.25 -19.72
N ASP A 303 18.70 -13.42 -19.70
CA ASP A 303 19.34 -14.73 -19.59
C ASP A 303 19.04 -15.44 -18.27
N LEU A 304 18.81 -14.66 -17.21
CA LEU A 304 18.42 -15.17 -15.89
C LEU A 304 16.90 -15.10 -15.63
N PHE A 305 16.09 -14.97 -16.69
CA PHE A 305 14.64 -14.74 -16.56
C PHE A 305 13.94 -15.80 -15.70
N LEU A 306 14.20 -17.08 -15.98
CA LEU A 306 13.60 -18.20 -15.22
C LEU A 306 13.96 -18.19 -13.72
N PRO A 307 15.25 -18.13 -13.34
CA PRO A 307 15.62 -18.06 -11.93
C PRO A 307 15.13 -16.77 -11.24
N LEU A 308 15.12 -15.62 -11.93
CA LEU A 308 14.53 -14.38 -11.41
C LEU A 308 13.04 -14.54 -11.13
N MET A 309 12.29 -15.21 -12.02
CA MET A 309 10.87 -15.49 -11.86
C MET A 309 10.62 -16.39 -10.65
N ILE A 310 11.39 -17.46 -10.50
CA ILE A 310 11.28 -18.38 -9.35
C ILE A 310 11.54 -17.61 -8.04
N THR A 311 12.67 -16.89 -7.96
CA THR A 311 13.05 -16.16 -6.74
C THR A 311 12.02 -15.10 -6.36
N SER A 312 11.57 -14.29 -7.33
CA SER A 312 10.56 -13.24 -7.11
C SER A 312 9.25 -13.83 -6.59
N THR A 313 8.77 -14.90 -7.23
CA THR A 313 7.48 -15.52 -6.86
C THR A 313 7.55 -16.20 -5.49
N VAL A 314 8.63 -16.94 -5.20
CA VAL A 314 8.82 -17.63 -3.92
C VAL A 314 8.98 -16.60 -2.80
N ALA A 315 9.76 -15.55 -3.00
CA ALA A 315 9.94 -14.50 -2.00
C ALA A 315 8.63 -13.77 -1.69
N PHE A 316 7.86 -13.43 -2.73
CA PHE A 316 6.53 -12.85 -2.59
C PHE A 316 5.57 -13.79 -1.85
N GLY A 317 5.52 -15.07 -2.22
CA GLY A 317 4.70 -16.06 -1.53
C GLY A 317 5.06 -16.20 -0.05
N THR A 318 6.37 -16.19 0.27
CA THR A 318 6.87 -16.28 1.63
C THR A 318 6.44 -15.11 2.50
N ILE A 319 6.64 -13.86 2.04
CA ILE A 319 6.24 -12.70 2.86
C ILE A 319 4.73 -12.60 3.02
N ARG A 320 3.95 -12.97 1.99
CA ARG A 320 2.51 -12.85 1.99
C ARG A 320 1.82 -13.71 3.06
N ILE A 321 2.46 -14.79 3.48
CA ILE A 321 1.99 -15.63 4.61
C ILE A 321 1.95 -14.81 5.91
N PHE A 322 2.90 -13.89 6.10
CA PHE A 322 3.06 -13.12 7.34
C PHE A 322 2.51 -11.68 7.26
N GLU A 323 2.61 -11.06 6.09
CA GLU A 323 2.19 -9.67 5.85
C GLU A 323 1.31 -9.62 4.60
N PRO A 324 -0.01 -9.38 4.75
CA PRO A 324 -0.94 -9.36 3.61
C PRO A 324 -0.80 -8.11 2.74
N HIS A 325 -0.16 -7.07 3.24
CA HIS A 325 -0.03 -5.76 2.59
C HIS A 325 1.43 -5.38 2.38
N SER A 326 1.74 -4.74 1.24
CA SER A 326 3.06 -4.17 0.97
C SER A 326 3.41 -3.04 1.94
N ILE A 327 4.69 -2.66 1.99
CA ILE A 327 5.15 -1.52 2.80
C ILE A 327 4.40 -0.21 2.46
N TYR A 328 3.96 -0.05 1.22
CA TYR A 328 3.22 1.13 0.75
C TYR A 328 1.74 1.09 1.14
N THR A 329 1.09 -0.07 0.97
CA THR A 329 -0.36 -0.22 1.18
C THR A 329 -0.73 -0.44 2.65
N MET A 330 0.21 -0.88 3.49
CA MET A 330 -0.04 -1.17 4.90
C MET A 330 -0.56 0.05 5.68
N ARG A 331 -0.10 1.26 5.36
CA ARG A 331 -0.58 2.49 6.02
C ARG A 331 -2.01 2.82 5.64
N LEU A 332 -2.38 2.63 4.38
CA LEU A 332 -3.75 2.82 3.87
C LEU A 332 -4.68 1.75 4.45
N ALA A 333 -4.20 0.49 4.51
CA ALA A 333 -4.95 -0.61 5.12
C ALA A 333 -5.26 -0.36 6.60
N LYS A 334 -4.29 0.14 7.38
CA LYS A 334 -4.50 0.49 8.81
C LYS A 334 -5.50 1.63 9.02
N LYS A 335 -5.65 2.53 8.05
CA LYS A 335 -6.65 3.61 8.08
C LYS A 335 -8.01 3.17 7.54
N GLY A 336 -8.11 1.97 6.94
CA GLY A 336 -9.31 1.52 6.24
C GLY A 336 -9.56 2.24 4.90
N GLU A 337 -8.54 2.92 4.36
CA GLU A 337 -8.62 3.69 3.11
C GLU A 337 -8.08 2.90 1.90
N LEU A 338 -7.69 1.63 2.08
CA LEU A 338 -7.16 0.81 1.02
C LEU A 338 -8.29 0.36 0.07
N LEU A 339 -8.28 0.89 -1.13
CA LEU A 339 -9.12 0.44 -2.23
C LEU A 339 -8.48 -0.81 -2.84
N THR A 340 -9.10 -1.97 -2.64
CA THR A 340 -8.65 -3.24 -3.25
C THR A 340 -9.40 -3.46 -4.56
N HIS A 341 -8.91 -4.38 -5.42
CA HIS A 341 -9.60 -4.82 -6.64
C HIS A 341 -10.99 -5.44 -6.38
N HIS A 342 -11.38 -5.68 -5.12
CA HIS A 342 -12.76 -6.00 -4.77
C HIS A 342 -13.60 -4.71 -4.84
N LYS A 343 -14.20 -4.46 -6.01
CA LYS A 343 -15.04 -3.28 -6.31
C LYS A 343 -16.07 -3.02 -5.20
N ASP A 344 -16.66 -4.06 -4.65
CA ASP A 344 -17.66 -3.98 -3.58
C ASP A 344 -17.10 -3.37 -2.28
N LYS A 345 -15.93 -3.81 -1.83
CA LYS A 345 -15.28 -3.26 -0.62
C LYS A 345 -14.80 -1.82 -0.84
N ALA A 346 -14.28 -1.53 -2.03
CA ALA A 346 -13.84 -0.20 -2.40
C ALA A 346 -15.00 0.81 -2.36
N VAL A 347 -16.15 0.46 -2.93
CA VAL A 347 -17.33 1.32 -2.93
C VAL A 347 -17.87 1.54 -1.52
N LEU A 348 -17.92 0.51 -0.67
CA LEU A 348 -18.33 0.64 0.73
C LEU A 348 -17.38 1.54 1.54
N THR A 349 -16.08 1.51 1.24
CA THR A 349 -15.09 2.39 1.89
C THR A 349 -15.27 3.86 1.49
N LEU A 350 -15.67 4.11 0.25
CA LEU A 350 -15.91 5.48 -0.27
C LEU A 350 -17.27 6.05 0.15
N LEU A 351 -18.21 5.20 0.52
CA LEU A 351 -19.56 5.62 0.89
C LEU A 351 -19.57 6.22 2.30
N LYS A 352 -19.73 7.53 2.38
CA LYS A 352 -19.85 8.24 3.67
C LYS A 352 -21.21 7.98 4.28
N MET A 353 -21.24 7.66 5.57
CA MET A 353 -22.46 7.37 6.31
C MET A 353 -23.47 8.53 6.25
N ASP A 354 -23.00 9.77 6.35
CA ASP A 354 -23.86 10.96 6.31
C ASP A 354 -24.68 11.07 5.01
N SER A 355 -24.19 10.48 3.91
CA SER A 355 -24.88 10.51 2.62
C SER A 355 -26.04 9.52 2.52
N VAL A 356 -26.14 8.57 3.44
CA VAL A 356 -27.16 7.53 3.46
C VAL A 356 -28.16 7.65 4.61
N ILE A 357 -27.93 8.57 5.55
CA ILE A 357 -28.87 8.86 6.64
C ILE A 357 -30.07 9.61 6.07
N GLU A 358 -31.24 9.03 6.29
CA GLU A 358 -32.53 9.61 5.96
C GLU A 358 -33.15 10.24 7.21
N LYS A 359 -33.54 11.50 7.15
CA LYS A 359 -34.09 12.28 8.30
C LYS A 359 -35.58 12.54 8.18
N ASP A 360 -36.21 12.13 7.09
CA ASP A 360 -37.61 12.34 6.80
C ASP A 360 -38.49 11.26 7.44
N PHE A 361 -38.52 11.25 8.79
CA PHE A 361 -39.35 10.35 9.59
C PHE A 361 -40.05 11.13 10.67
N LEU A 362 -41.38 10.92 10.81
CA LEU A 362 -42.15 11.53 11.87
C LEU A 362 -41.93 10.81 13.19
N ILE A 363 -41.51 11.57 14.19
CA ILE A 363 -41.23 11.08 15.54
C ILE A 363 -42.54 10.94 16.30
N VAL A 364 -42.67 9.85 17.09
CA VAL A 364 -43.76 9.60 18.00
C VAL A 364 -43.25 9.42 19.42
N HIS A 365 -44.13 9.62 20.40
CA HIS A 365 -43.78 9.50 21.84
C HIS A 365 -44.53 8.36 22.49
N PRO A 366 -44.02 7.71 23.53
CA PRO A 366 -44.65 6.57 24.22
C PRO A 366 -46.06 6.84 24.72
N GLU A 367 -46.33 8.09 25.15
CA GLU A 367 -47.60 8.55 25.72
C GLU A 367 -48.64 8.92 24.66
N MET A 368 -48.28 8.96 23.36
CA MET A 368 -49.25 9.23 22.27
C MET A 368 -50.33 8.14 22.22
N SER A 369 -51.57 8.59 22.07
CA SER A 369 -52.70 7.65 21.86
C SER A 369 -52.65 7.02 20.47
N LEU A 370 -53.30 5.88 20.28
CA LEU A 370 -53.44 5.26 18.95
C LEU A 370 -54.15 6.21 17.97
N GLY A 371 -55.12 6.98 18.40
CA GLY A 371 -55.77 7.97 17.57
C GLY A 371 -54.86 9.05 17.06
N ASP A 372 -53.95 9.57 17.89
CA ASP A 372 -52.91 10.54 17.45
C ASP A 372 -51.87 9.89 16.54
N MET A 373 -51.50 8.65 16.82
CA MET A 373 -50.60 7.88 15.96
C MET A 373 -51.21 7.70 14.55
N VAL A 374 -52.52 7.43 14.43
CA VAL A 374 -53.21 7.31 13.13
C VAL A 374 -53.13 8.65 12.36
N LYS A 375 -53.25 9.78 13.02
CA LYS A 375 -53.06 11.10 12.38
C LYS A 375 -51.65 11.28 11.86
N VAL A 376 -50.62 10.88 12.64
CA VAL A 376 -49.20 10.90 12.19
C VAL A 376 -49.00 10.00 10.98
N ILE A 377 -49.59 8.79 10.97
CA ILE A 377 -49.49 7.87 9.84
C ILE A 377 -50.10 8.49 8.59
N SER A 378 -51.25 9.16 8.71
CA SER A 378 -51.93 9.78 7.55
C SER A 378 -51.13 10.89 6.89
N GLN A 379 -50.16 11.48 7.59
CA GLN A 379 -49.25 12.54 7.12
C GLN A 379 -47.89 11.99 6.68
N SER A 380 -47.61 10.74 6.97
CA SER A 380 -46.30 10.13 6.69
C SER A 380 -46.29 9.37 5.37
N HIS A 381 -45.16 9.49 4.65
CA HIS A 381 -44.87 8.62 3.51
C HIS A 381 -44.01 7.40 3.89
N ARG A 382 -43.75 7.21 5.20
CA ARG A 382 -42.89 6.16 5.74
C ARG A 382 -43.69 5.13 6.53
N ASN A 383 -43.23 3.89 6.51
CA ASN A 383 -43.89 2.75 7.19
C ASN A 383 -43.21 2.42 8.54
N ILE A 384 -42.27 3.22 9.02
CA ILE A 384 -41.57 3.05 10.27
C ILE A 384 -41.50 4.39 10.99
N PHE A 385 -41.74 4.36 12.31
CA PHE A 385 -41.80 5.54 13.15
C PHE A 385 -40.87 5.37 14.34
N PRO A 386 -39.89 6.30 14.55
CA PRO A 386 -39.03 6.27 15.72
C PRO A 386 -39.82 6.72 16.94
N VAL A 387 -39.69 5.99 18.05
CA VAL A 387 -40.28 6.35 19.35
C VAL A 387 -39.18 6.96 20.21
N THR A 388 -39.34 8.22 20.57
CA THR A 388 -38.36 8.94 21.40
C THR A 388 -39.01 9.50 22.67
N ASN A 389 -38.19 9.75 23.68
CA ASN A 389 -38.60 10.56 24.83
C ASN A 389 -38.45 12.07 24.53
N HIS A 390 -38.82 12.92 25.49
CA HIS A 390 -38.70 14.38 25.35
C HIS A 390 -37.26 14.90 25.26
N ARG A 391 -36.27 14.05 25.50
CA ARG A 391 -34.84 14.36 25.30
C ARG A 391 -34.29 13.81 23.96
N ASN A 392 -35.19 13.42 23.04
CA ASN A 392 -34.88 12.84 21.75
C ASN A 392 -34.05 11.52 21.84
N GLN A 393 -34.12 10.80 22.97
CA GLN A 393 -33.45 9.50 23.07
C GLN A 393 -34.37 8.41 22.47
N LEU A 394 -33.77 7.54 21.67
CA LEU A 394 -34.48 6.45 20.99
C LEU A 394 -34.89 5.36 21.99
N LEU A 395 -36.20 5.19 22.22
CA LEU A 395 -36.76 4.18 23.08
C LEU A 395 -37.20 2.93 22.35
N GLY A 396 -37.68 3.08 21.11
CA GLY A 396 -38.18 1.99 20.29
C GLY A 396 -38.55 2.43 18.90
N ILE A 397 -39.20 1.57 18.16
CA ILE A 397 -39.76 1.84 16.84
C ILE A 397 -41.18 1.29 16.76
N VAL A 398 -42.00 1.87 15.88
CA VAL A 398 -43.30 1.32 15.50
C VAL A 398 -43.29 1.02 14.01
N LEU A 399 -43.66 -0.19 13.63
CA LEU A 399 -43.84 -0.57 12.24
C LEU A 399 -45.32 -0.46 11.88
N LEU A 400 -45.61 0.10 10.70
CA LEU A 400 -47.01 0.21 10.24
C LEU A 400 -47.70 -1.17 10.17
N ASP A 401 -46.97 -2.21 9.83
CA ASP A 401 -47.48 -3.57 9.71
C ASP A 401 -47.96 -4.11 11.08
N ASP A 402 -47.30 -3.76 12.18
CA ASP A 402 -47.64 -4.23 13.53
C ASP A 402 -48.94 -3.61 14.05
N ILE A 403 -49.25 -2.41 13.57
CA ILE A 403 -50.47 -1.69 14.01
C ILE A 403 -51.61 -1.72 12.99
N ARG A 404 -51.39 -2.31 11.81
CA ARG A 404 -52.38 -2.33 10.71
C ARG A 404 -53.72 -2.88 11.14
N ASN A 405 -53.76 -3.89 12.01
CA ASN A 405 -55.00 -4.54 12.46
C ASN A 405 -55.76 -3.71 13.49
N ILE A 406 -55.12 -2.79 14.19
CA ILE A 406 -55.71 -1.98 15.27
C ILE A 406 -56.00 -0.54 14.86
N MET A 407 -55.32 -0.03 13.84
CA MET A 407 -55.44 1.38 13.40
C MET A 407 -56.82 1.75 12.83
N PHE A 408 -57.61 0.76 12.43
CA PHE A 408 -58.98 0.97 11.92
C PHE A 408 -60.06 0.70 12.96
N ARG A 409 -59.70 0.59 14.28
CA ARG A 409 -60.64 0.34 15.37
C ARG A 409 -60.78 1.60 16.26
N PRO A 410 -61.77 2.47 16.01
CA PRO A 410 -61.93 3.73 16.71
C PRO A 410 -62.11 3.56 18.25
N GLU A 411 -62.65 2.45 18.70
CA GLU A 411 -62.87 2.08 20.10
C GLU A 411 -61.53 1.96 20.86
N LEU A 412 -60.41 1.74 20.15
CA LEU A 412 -59.08 1.60 20.74
C LEU A 412 -58.32 2.94 20.80
N TYR A 413 -58.74 3.99 20.07
CA TYR A 413 -58.01 5.23 19.88
C TYR A 413 -57.56 5.91 21.17
N ASN A 414 -58.46 5.94 22.18
CA ASN A 414 -58.20 6.55 23.48
C ASN A 414 -57.72 5.54 24.55
N ARG A 415 -57.72 4.23 24.22
CA ARG A 415 -57.37 3.15 25.17
C ARG A 415 -56.01 2.56 24.97
N MET A 416 -55.45 2.68 23.78
CA MET A 416 -54.13 2.18 23.43
C MET A 416 -53.12 3.34 23.25
N PHE A 417 -51.94 3.15 23.77
CA PHE A 417 -50.82 4.11 23.72
C PHE A 417 -49.63 3.46 22.99
N VAL A 418 -48.79 4.27 22.36
CA VAL A 418 -47.59 3.84 21.58
C VAL A 418 -46.73 2.89 22.38
N ARG A 419 -46.53 3.12 23.67
CA ARG A 419 -45.75 2.25 24.59
C ARG A 419 -46.21 0.79 24.65
N LYS A 420 -47.46 0.46 24.22
CA LYS A 420 -47.97 -0.90 24.26
C LYS A 420 -47.69 -1.69 22.99
N PHE A 421 -47.42 -1.02 21.87
CA PHE A 421 -47.16 -1.64 20.59
C PHE A 421 -45.84 -1.22 19.93
N MET A 422 -45.04 -0.35 20.59
CA MET A 422 -43.66 -0.13 20.17
C MET A 422 -42.82 -1.37 20.44
N ILE A 423 -41.83 -1.61 19.57
CA ILE A 423 -40.87 -2.71 19.70
C ILE A 423 -39.47 -2.17 19.86
N ALA A 424 -38.57 -2.96 20.43
CA ALA A 424 -37.15 -2.63 20.43
C ALA A 424 -36.62 -2.69 18.97
N PRO A 425 -35.78 -1.75 18.53
CA PRO A 425 -35.17 -1.84 17.23
C PRO A 425 -34.26 -3.08 17.12
N PRO A 426 -34.25 -3.80 15.99
CA PRO A 426 -33.45 -5.01 15.83
C PRO A 426 -31.95 -4.76 15.90
N GLY A 427 -31.54 -3.51 15.71
CA GLY A 427 -30.16 -3.03 15.85
C GLY A 427 -30.16 -1.50 15.87
N LYS A 428 -29.04 -0.92 16.28
CA LYS A 428 -28.80 0.54 16.25
C LYS A 428 -27.47 0.80 15.53
N ILE A 429 -27.40 1.90 14.81
CA ILE A 429 -26.19 2.37 14.12
C ILE A 429 -25.73 3.66 14.80
N GLU A 430 -24.46 3.78 15.15
CA GLU A 430 -23.89 5.02 15.68
C GLU A 430 -23.32 5.87 14.54
N VAL A 431 -23.49 7.20 14.64
CA VAL A 431 -22.87 8.14 13.71
C VAL A 431 -21.36 7.94 13.71
N GLY A 432 -20.74 7.85 12.50
CA GLY A 432 -19.32 7.61 12.35
C GLY A 432 -18.90 6.13 12.24
N MET A 433 -19.84 5.18 12.32
CA MET A 433 -19.54 3.79 11.99
C MET A 433 -19.13 3.66 10.50
N THR A 434 -18.19 2.77 10.21
CA THR A 434 -17.83 2.43 8.83
C THR A 434 -18.96 1.68 8.14
N MET A 435 -19.15 1.90 6.83
CA MET A 435 -20.21 1.23 6.06
C MET A 435 -20.09 -0.30 6.10
N GLU A 436 -18.89 -0.84 6.23
CA GLU A 436 -18.67 -2.28 6.40
C GLU A 436 -19.30 -2.82 7.69
N LYS A 437 -19.17 -2.09 8.81
CA LYS A 437 -19.83 -2.44 10.08
C LYS A 437 -21.34 -2.28 9.99
N VAL A 438 -21.80 -1.23 9.33
CA VAL A 438 -23.23 -0.98 9.10
C VAL A 438 -23.86 -2.14 8.32
N MET A 439 -23.21 -2.59 7.23
CA MET A 439 -23.69 -3.74 6.45
C MET A 439 -23.71 -5.02 7.26
N LYS A 440 -22.71 -5.25 8.11
CA LYS A 440 -22.69 -6.42 9.00
C LYS A 440 -23.87 -6.43 9.95
N ILE A 441 -24.25 -5.28 10.54
CA ILE A 441 -25.44 -5.17 11.40
C ILE A 441 -26.72 -5.46 10.60
N PHE A 442 -26.82 -4.98 9.35
CA PHE A 442 -27.94 -5.31 8.48
C PHE A 442 -28.05 -6.80 8.17
N ASP A 443 -26.91 -7.48 7.99
CA ASP A 443 -26.89 -8.93 7.72
C ASP A 443 -27.23 -9.74 8.98
N GLU A 444 -26.73 -9.34 10.14
CA GLU A 444 -27.02 -10.00 11.42
C GLU A 444 -28.48 -9.83 11.85
N THR A 445 -29.08 -8.66 11.59
CA THR A 445 -30.44 -8.32 12.05
C THR A 445 -31.53 -8.68 11.01
N ASN A 446 -31.16 -8.92 9.76
CA ASN A 446 -32.08 -9.05 8.63
C ASN A 446 -33.05 -7.87 8.46
N ALA A 447 -32.77 -6.74 9.07
CA ALA A 447 -33.61 -5.56 9.00
C ALA A 447 -33.54 -4.87 7.63
N TRP A 448 -34.59 -4.16 7.24
CA TRP A 448 -34.61 -3.29 6.05
C TRP A 448 -34.22 -1.85 6.38
N ASN A 449 -34.51 -1.41 7.61
CA ASN A 449 -34.23 -0.08 8.13
C ASN A 449 -33.66 -0.21 9.53
N LEU A 450 -32.60 0.55 9.82
CA LEU A 450 -32.01 0.62 11.14
C LEU A 450 -31.93 2.08 11.61
N PRO A 451 -32.30 2.37 12.87
CA PRO A 451 -32.18 3.71 13.43
C PRO A 451 -30.72 4.08 13.66
N VAL A 452 -30.41 5.35 13.39
CA VAL A 452 -29.12 5.97 13.63
C VAL A 452 -29.22 6.82 14.88
N VAL A 453 -28.25 6.66 15.78
CA VAL A 453 -28.14 7.42 17.03
C VAL A 453 -26.77 8.09 17.13
N GLU A 454 -26.73 9.22 17.84
CA GLU A 454 -25.52 9.92 18.23
C GLU A 454 -25.63 10.21 19.73
N ASN A 455 -24.77 9.61 20.54
CA ASN A 455 -24.84 9.71 22.02
C ASN A 455 -26.26 9.38 22.57
N ASP A 456 -26.84 8.27 22.11
CA ASP A 456 -28.21 7.81 22.38
C ASP A 456 -29.36 8.71 21.86
N GLN A 457 -29.05 9.84 21.25
CA GLN A 457 -30.05 10.70 20.59
C GLN A 457 -30.37 10.20 19.18
N TYR A 458 -31.64 10.20 18.83
CA TYR A 458 -32.09 9.80 17.49
C TYR A 458 -31.68 10.85 16.43
N VAL A 459 -31.07 10.39 15.33
CA VAL A 459 -30.62 11.23 14.22
C VAL A 459 -31.42 10.97 12.94
N GLY A 460 -31.79 9.72 12.68
CA GLY A 460 -32.48 9.32 11.46
C GLY A 460 -32.50 7.81 11.29
N PHE A 461 -32.77 7.34 10.08
CA PHE A 461 -32.65 5.94 9.69
C PHE A 461 -31.69 5.77 8.54
N VAL A 462 -31.16 4.56 8.43
CA VAL A 462 -30.47 4.06 7.23
C VAL A 462 -31.27 2.87 6.71
N SER A 463 -31.52 2.84 5.39
CA SER A 463 -32.22 1.73 4.73
C SER A 463 -31.29 0.97 3.79
N LYS A 464 -31.50 -0.37 3.64
CA LYS A 464 -30.78 -1.18 2.63
C LYS A 464 -30.95 -0.60 1.23
N SER A 465 -32.13 -0.09 0.88
CA SER A 465 -32.40 0.51 -0.42
C SER A 465 -31.63 1.82 -0.64
N LYS A 466 -31.49 2.66 0.38
CA LYS A 466 -30.71 3.89 0.28
C LYS A 466 -29.22 3.60 0.12
N ILE A 467 -28.71 2.65 0.91
CA ILE A 467 -27.33 2.17 0.76
C ILE A 467 -27.12 1.64 -0.66
N PHE A 468 -28.00 0.76 -1.14
CA PHE A 468 -27.90 0.16 -2.47
C PHE A 468 -27.95 1.20 -3.59
N ASN A 469 -28.84 2.17 -3.51
CA ASN A 469 -28.92 3.25 -4.50
C ASN A 469 -27.67 4.14 -4.49
N SER A 470 -27.14 4.44 -3.30
CA SER A 470 -25.91 5.21 -3.17
C SER A 470 -24.69 4.39 -3.62
N TYR A 471 -24.64 3.11 -3.27
CA TYR A 471 -23.66 2.14 -3.76
C TYR A 471 -23.66 2.07 -5.28
N ARG A 472 -24.84 1.89 -5.92
CA ARG A 472 -24.97 1.84 -7.37
C ARG A 472 -24.53 3.13 -8.04
N ARG A 473 -24.81 4.30 -7.45
CA ARG A 473 -24.37 5.60 -7.96
C ARG A 473 -22.85 5.73 -7.94
N VAL A 474 -22.21 5.31 -6.85
CA VAL A 474 -20.75 5.28 -6.71
C VAL A 474 -20.16 4.25 -7.66
N LEU A 475 -20.75 3.05 -7.75
CA LEU A 475 -20.30 1.98 -8.63
C LEU A 475 -20.36 2.41 -10.11
N VAL A 476 -21.44 3.04 -10.55
CA VAL A 476 -21.58 3.56 -11.94
C VAL A 476 -20.50 4.61 -12.24
N HIS A 477 -20.13 5.43 -11.26
CA HIS A 477 -19.06 6.43 -11.44
C HIS A 477 -17.67 5.78 -11.55
N TYR A 478 -17.47 4.61 -10.94
CA TYR A 478 -16.18 3.89 -10.91
C TYR A 478 -16.13 2.65 -11.80
N SER A 479 -17.26 2.18 -12.36
CA SER A 479 -17.35 0.92 -13.11
C SER A 479 -18.05 1.01 -14.46
N GLN A 480 -18.27 2.20 -15.02
CA GLN A 480 -18.65 2.31 -16.44
C GLN A 480 -17.42 1.99 -17.28
N ASP A 481 -17.33 0.71 -17.62
CA ASP A 481 -16.60 0.20 -18.78
C ASP A 481 -17.41 0.50 -20.03
#